data_e0777fb681b9ee233a6ee15ca1098983
#
_entry.id   e0777fb681b9ee233a6ee15ca1098983
#
_cell.length_a   1.000
_cell.length_b   1.000
_cell.length_c   1.000
_cell.angle_alpha   90.00
_cell.angle_beta   90.00
_cell.angle_gamma   90.00
#
_symmetry.space_group_name_H-M   'P 1'
#
loop_
_entity.id
_entity.type
_entity.pdbx_description
1 polymer ?
#
loop_
_entity_poly.entity_id
_entity_poly.type
_entity_poly.pdbx_seq_one_letter_code
_entity_poly.pdbx_strand_id
1 'polypeptide(L)'
;MKTAALLILVTLLSSCGFEVVDTGRRGIETRFGAVQGEPLSEGLHFYNPLTSSIVEFSVKQEKWSAKTAIFTKDTQRVDVEFAVVYSADPKFVHILYRDVGDLKMLEEKIIKPVVLGSIKDAIGSVIADELVMKREFVTKDAFKEVQENLKDKHVLVSDLQFTNLDFDDAYEHAVEQKVVAIQEAQKAKNETVKIEEQAKQTVKTAEAQATAMRIQSAALAQNKGLVEYEIAKKWNGALPVYMMGNSVPLIDIKSIQK
;
A
#
# COMPACT_ATOMS: atom_id res chain seq x y z
N MET A 1 18.42 -79.17 -14.99
CA MET A 1 17.61 -78.19 -15.71
C MET A 1 16.48 -77.57 -14.88
N LYS A 2 15.73 -78.30 -14.11
CA LYS A 2 14.61 -77.76 -13.27
C LYS A 2 15.11 -76.88 -12.12
N THR A 3 16.24 -77.12 -11.50
CA THR A 3 16.85 -76.30 -10.45
C THR A 3 17.39 -74.99 -10.96
N ALA A 4 18.00 -74.97 -12.19
CA ALA A 4 18.45 -73.74 -12.83
C ALA A 4 17.29 -72.82 -13.26
N ALA A 5 16.19 -73.39 -13.77
CA ALA A 5 14.99 -72.66 -14.11
C ALA A 5 14.30 -72.07 -12.87
N LEU A 6 14.32 -72.77 -11.73
CA LEU A 6 13.79 -72.24 -10.46
C LEU A 6 14.64 -71.12 -9.91
N LEU A 7 15.98 -71.20 -10.01
CA LEU A 7 16.91 -70.14 -9.62
C LEU A 7 16.74 -68.87 -10.48
N ILE A 8 16.57 -69.04 -11.79
CA ILE A 8 16.27 -67.88 -12.71
C ILE A 8 14.92 -67.27 -12.41
N LEU A 9 13.90 -68.07 -12.07
CA LEU A 9 12.58 -67.59 -11.69
C LEU A 9 12.61 -66.81 -10.36
N VAL A 10 13.39 -67.26 -9.37
CA VAL A 10 13.56 -66.57 -8.07
C VAL A 10 14.33 -65.28 -8.24
N THR A 11 15.36 -65.23 -9.12
CA THR A 11 16.10 -63.99 -9.42
C THR A 11 15.26 -62.95 -10.20
N LEU A 12 14.36 -63.41 -11.05
CA LEU A 12 13.38 -62.53 -11.74
C LEU A 12 12.34 -61.95 -10.81
N LEU A 13 11.90 -62.69 -9.77
CA LEU A 13 10.98 -62.23 -8.76
C LEU A 13 11.61 -61.28 -7.72
N SER A 14 12.94 -61.31 -7.56
CA SER A 14 13.70 -60.40 -6.69
C SER A 14 14.00 -59.02 -7.32
N SER A 15 13.57 -58.79 -8.55
CA SER A 15 13.82 -57.60 -9.31
C SER A 15 12.76 -56.47 -9.13
N CYS A 16 11.99 -56.53 -8.05
CA CYS A 16 11.03 -55.49 -7.72
C CYS A 16 11.70 -54.43 -6.84
N GLY A 17 11.99 -53.24 -7.44
CA GLY A 17 12.40 -52.07 -6.68
C GLY A 17 11.20 -51.39 -6.03
N PHE A 18 11.43 -50.72 -4.94
CA PHE A 18 10.44 -49.84 -4.34
C PHE A 18 11.06 -48.47 -4.07
N GLU A 19 10.26 -47.45 -4.18
CA GLU A 19 10.63 -46.05 -3.89
C GLU A 19 9.50 -45.45 -3.05
N VAL A 20 9.89 -44.63 -2.09
CA VAL A 20 8.93 -43.91 -1.26
C VAL A 20 8.96 -42.43 -1.69
N VAL A 21 7.85 -41.95 -2.25
CA VAL A 21 7.67 -40.56 -2.59
C VAL A 21 7.25 -39.78 -1.35
N ASP A 22 8.08 -38.85 -0.94
CA ASP A 22 7.86 -38.00 0.24
C ASP A 22 6.65 -37.09 0.12
N THR A 23 6.08 -36.70 1.25
CA THR A 23 4.99 -35.69 1.32
C THR A 23 5.42 -34.35 0.73
N GLY A 24 4.56 -33.81 -0.16
CA GLY A 24 4.82 -32.59 -0.89
C GLY A 24 5.76 -32.76 -2.07
N ARG A 25 5.94 -34.01 -2.54
CA ARG A 25 6.62 -34.37 -3.77
C ARG A 25 5.71 -35.22 -4.65
N ARG A 26 6.07 -35.35 -5.91
CA ARG A 26 5.47 -36.27 -6.89
C ARG A 26 6.56 -37.12 -7.50
N GLY A 27 6.28 -38.41 -7.62
CA GLY A 27 7.17 -39.32 -8.33
C GLY A 27 6.93 -39.24 -9.85
N ILE A 28 8.00 -39.18 -10.60
CA ILE A 28 7.98 -39.22 -12.08
C ILE A 28 8.63 -40.53 -12.49
N GLU A 29 7.84 -41.48 -13.01
CA GLU A 29 8.41 -42.71 -13.56
C GLU A 29 9.09 -42.40 -14.90
N THR A 30 10.35 -42.80 -15.01
CA THR A 30 11.08 -42.80 -16.25
C THR A 30 11.41 -44.23 -16.66
N ARG A 31 11.18 -44.60 -17.90
CA ARG A 31 11.52 -45.88 -18.46
C ARG A 31 12.53 -45.72 -19.59
N PHE A 32 13.70 -46.31 -19.43
CA PHE A 32 14.84 -46.15 -20.34
C PHE A 32 15.12 -44.64 -20.65
N GLY A 33 14.96 -43.77 -19.64
CA GLY A 33 15.16 -42.33 -19.75
C GLY A 33 13.97 -41.53 -20.30
N ALA A 34 12.91 -42.20 -20.75
CA ALA A 34 11.71 -41.51 -21.21
C ALA A 34 10.66 -41.41 -20.07
N VAL A 35 10.10 -40.23 -19.86
CA VAL A 35 9.01 -40.00 -18.90
C VAL A 35 7.78 -40.80 -19.30
N GLN A 36 7.18 -41.52 -18.37
CA GLN A 36 6.04 -42.39 -18.58
C GLN A 36 4.87 -42.04 -17.66
N GLY A 37 3.66 -42.04 -18.22
CA GLY A 37 2.42 -41.95 -17.45
C GLY A 37 2.19 -40.63 -16.72
N GLU A 38 1.27 -40.67 -15.77
CA GLU A 38 0.93 -39.56 -14.88
C GLU A 38 1.85 -39.53 -13.64
N PRO A 39 1.98 -38.39 -12.96
CA PRO A 39 2.78 -38.28 -11.74
C PRO A 39 2.26 -39.20 -10.65
N LEU A 40 3.16 -39.94 -10.02
CA LEU A 40 2.86 -40.79 -8.89
C LEU A 40 2.54 -39.95 -7.63
N SER A 41 1.54 -40.37 -6.87
CA SER A 41 1.21 -39.76 -5.60
C SER A 41 2.26 -40.02 -4.52
N GLU A 42 2.09 -39.35 -3.39
CA GLU A 42 2.88 -39.63 -2.17
C GLU A 42 2.68 -41.05 -1.71
N GLY A 43 3.71 -41.69 -1.17
CA GLY A 43 3.66 -43.03 -0.62
C GLY A 43 4.62 -44.00 -1.31
N LEU A 44 4.40 -45.29 -1.05
CA LEU A 44 5.24 -46.39 -1.54
C LEU A 44 4.81 -46.80 -2.95
N HIS A 45 5.77 -46.82 -3.86
CA HIS A 45 5.59 -47.25 -5.27
C HIS A 45 6.57 -48.37 -5.61
N PHE A 46 6.07 -49.35 -6.36
CA PHE A 46 6.88 -50.44 -6.87
C PHE A 46 7.18 -50.24 -8.34
N TYR A 47 8.42 -50.47 -8.70
CA TYR A 47 8.87 -50.33 -10.09
C TYR A 47 9.91 -51.38 -10.42
N ASN A 48 10.21 -51.60 -11.70
CA ASN A 48 11.24 -52.51 -12.14
C ASN A 48 12.58 -51.74 -12.32
N PRO A 49 13.55 -51.94 -11.41
CA PRO A 49 14.80 -51.16 -11.44
C PRO A 49 15.68 -51.43 -12.65
N LEU A 50 15.43 -52.52 -13.44
CA LEU A 50 16.15 -52.78 -14.68
C LEU A 50 15.69 -51.90 -15.87
N THR A 51 14.46 -51.42 -15.82
CA THR A 51 13.84 -50.70 -16.92
C THR A 51 13.37 -49.32 -16.59
N SER A 52 13.05 -49.08 -15.31
CA SER A 52 12.43 -47.83 -14.82
C SER A 52 13.22 -47.24 -13.65
N SER A 53 13.07 -45.93 -13.45
CA SER A 53 13.46 -45.23 -12.23
C SER A 53 12.38 -44.20 -11.89
N ILE A 54 12.27 -43.87 -10.60
CA ILE A 54 11.37 -42.84 -10.12
C ILE A 54 12.22 -41.64 -9.72
N VAL A 55 11.87 -40.48 -10.24
CA VAL A 55 12.49 -39.18 -9.90
C VAL A 55 11.49 -38.37 -9.11
N GLU A 56 11.87 -37.91 -7.94
CA GLU A 56 11.03 -37.03 -7.14
C GLU A 56 11.09 -35.58 -7.61
N PHE A 57 9.93 -34.96 -7.73
CA PHE A 57 9.79 -33.55 -8.06
C PHE A 57 9.01 -32.83 -6.93
N SER A 58 9.58 -31.75 -6.37
CA SER A 58 8.94 -30.97 -5.33
C SER A 58 7.74 -30.18 -5.89
N VAL A 59 6.61 -30.28 -5.19
CA VAL A 59 5.41 -29.47 -5.45
C VAL A 59 5.10 -28.53 -4.29
N LYS A 60 6.05 -28.41 -3.36
CA LYS A 60 5.96 -27.47 -2.24
C LYS A 60 6.07 -26.04 -2.77
N GLN A 61 5.58 -25.12 -1.97
CA GLN A 61 5.76 -23.70 -2.26
C GLN A 61 7.23 -23.30 -2.04
N GLU A 62 7.80 -22.70 -3.06
CA GLU A 62 9.15 -22.15 -3.03
C GLU A 62 9.07 -20.62 -3.13
N LYS A 63 10.05 -19.94 -2.53
CA LYS A 63 10.17 -18.49 -2.56
C LYS A 63 11.40 -18.10 -3.33
N TRP A 64 11.21 -17.25 -4.34
CA TRP A 64 12.32 -16.58 -5.00
C TRP A 64 12.21 -15.07 -4.77
N SER A 65 13.34 -14.45 -4.41
CA SER A 65 13.45 -13.00 -4.24
C SER A 65 14.65 -12.49 -5.00
N ALA A 66 14.50 -11.29 -5.57
CA ALA A 66 15.56 -10.63 -6.32
C ALA A 66 15.43 -9.11 -6.20
N LYS A 67 16.54 -8.42 -6.49
CA LYS A 67 16.60 -6.98 -6.70
C LYS A 67 16.96 -6.70 -8.14
N THR A 68 16.24 -5.77 -8.78
CA THR A 68 16.50 -5.37 -10.16
C THR A 68 16.22 -3.90 -10.36
N ALA A 69 17.00 -3.25 -11.22
CA ALA A 69 16.75 -1.88 -11.66
C ALA A 69 15.79 -1.89 -12.86
N ILE A 70 14.75 -1.08 -12.78
CA ILE A 70 13.70 -0.94 -13.79
C ILE A 70 13.49 0.55 -14.06
N PHE A 71 13.06 0.89 -15.28
CA PHE A 71 12.65 2.25 -15.61
C PHE A 71 11.12 2.33 -15.67
N THR A 72 10.59 3.37 -15.04
CA THR A 72 9.17 3.72 -15.13
C THR A 72 8.84 4.34 -16.48
N LYS A 73 7.55 4.57 -16.75
CA LYS A 73 7.07 5.19 -18.00
C LYS A 73 7.66 6.58 -18.25
N ASP A 74 7.93 7.35 -17.22
CA ASP A 74 8.58 8.66 -17.26
C ASP A 74 10.11 8.58 -17.16
N THR A 75 10.69 7.41 -17.45
CA THR A 75 12.12 7.15 -17.52
C THR A 75 12.87 7.35 -16.19
N GLN A 76 12.17 7.32 -15.06
CA GLN A 76 12.82 7.32 -13.76
C GLN A 76 13.33 5.91 -13.43
N ARG A 77 14.56 5.84 -12.94
CA ARG A 77 15.14 4.58 -12.46
C ARG A 77 14.60 4.26 -11.08
N VAL A 78 14.16 3.03 -10.90
CA VAL A 78 13.76 2.49 -9.60
C VAL A 78 14.42 1.14 -9.39
N ASP A 79 15.06 0.97 -8.24
CA ASP A 79 15.58 -0.31 -7.77
C ASP A 79 14.48 -1.03 -7.00
N VAL A 80 13.99 -2.12 -7.57
CA VAL A 80 12.85 -2.88 -7.06
C VAL A 80 13.32 -4.17 -6.44
N GLU A 81 13.00 -4.38 -5.17
CA GLU A 81 13.12 -5.68 -4.51
C GLU A 81 11.75 -6.34 -4.46
N PHE A 82 11.68 -7.59 -4.88
CA PHE A 82 10.44 -8.35 -4.91
C PHE A 82 10.66 -9.77 -4.42
N ALA A 83 9.56 -10.38 -4.00
CA ALA A 83 9.49 -11.79 -3.65
C ALA A 83 8.28 -12.41 -4.32
N VAL A 84 8.48 -13.57 -4.95
CA VAL A 84 7.42 -14.38 -5.53
C VAL A 84 7.38 -15.74 -4.85
N VAL A 85 6.17 -16.21 -4.54
CA VAL A 85 5.92 -17.55 -4.01
C VAL A 85 5.20 -18.36 -5.07
N TYR A 86 5.81 -19.46 -5.45
CA TYR A 86 5.31 -20.31 -6.53
C TYR A 86 5.40 -21.80 -6.16
N SER A 87 4.70 -22.64 -6.89
CA SER A 87 4.81 -24.11 -6.83
C SER A 87 4.56 -24.70 -8.21
N ALA A 88 5.09 -25.89 -8.46
CA ALA A 88 4.73 -26.64 -9.65
C ALA A 88 3.33 -27.24 -9.51
N ASP A 89 2.53 -27.28 -10.59
CA ASP A 89 1.24 -27.95 -10.57
C ASP A 89 1.44 -29.46 -10.44
N PRO A 90 0.95 -30.09 -9.35
CA PRO A 90 1.15 -31.51 -9.08
C PRO A 90 0.68 -32.43 -10.21
N LYS A 91 -0.27 -31.99 -11.02
CA LYS A 91 -0.82 -32.77 -12.15
C LYS A 91 0.10 -32.81 -13.38
N PHE A 92 0.93 -31.81 -13.53
CA PHE A 92 1.72 -31.57 -14.74
C PHE A 92 3.24 -31.64 -14.54
N VAL A 93 3.71 -32.08 -13.35
CA VAL A 93 5.16 -32.16 -13.07
C VAL A 93 5.91 -33.09 -14.02
N HIS A 94 5.26 -34.13 -14.57
CA HIS A 94 5.86 -35.01 -15.56
C HIS A 94 6.16 -34.31 -16.89
N ILE A 95 5.31 -33.35 -17.26
CA ILE A 95 5.51 -32.47 -18.42
C ILE A 95 6.64 -31.47 -18.11
N LEU A 96 6.59 -30.83 -16.93
CA LEU A 96 7.65 -29.90 -16.52
C LEU A 96 9.02 -30.58 -16.50
N TYR A 97 9.12 -31.77 -15.93
CA TYR A 97 10.35 -32.51 -15.88
C TYR A 97 10.86 -32.91 -17.28
N ARG A 98 9.96 -33.35 -18.16
CA ARG A 98 10.29 -33.71 -19.54
C ARG A 98 10.80 -32.51 -20.35
N ASP A 99 10.14 -31.36 -20.23
CA ASP A 99 10.37 -30.21 -21.11
C ASP A 99 11.47 -29.28 -20.58
N VAL A 100 11.64 -29.22 -19.27
CA VAL A 100 12.55 -28.26 -18.61
C VAL A 100 13.65 -28.96 -17.81
N GLY A 101 13.31 -30.03 -17.09
CA GLY A 101 14.20 -30.75 -16.21
C GLY A 101 13.77 -30.62 -14.75
N ASP A 102 14.72 -30.41 -13.85
CA ASP A 102 14.46 -30.28 -12.41
C ASP A 102 13.88 -28.92 -12.03
N LEU A 103 13.49 -28.79 -10.75
CA LEU A 103 12.90 -27.55 -10.19
C LEU A 103 13.84 -26.35 -10.33
N LYS A 104 15.16 -26.56 -10.21
CA LYS A 104 16.15 -25.49 -10.35
C LYS A 104 16.21 -24.98 -11.79
N MET A 105 16.15 -25.87 -12.77
CA MET A 105 16.08 -25.50 -14.17
C MET A 105 14.75 -24.79 -14.51
N LEU A 106 13.64 -25.21 -13.89
CA LEU A 106 12.35 -24.54 -14.02
C LEU A 106 12.44 -23.09 -13.52
N GLU A 107 13.07 -22.88 -12.37
CA GLU A 107 13.28 -21.54 -11.82
C GLU A 107 14.14 -20.69 -12.78
N GLU A 108 15.27 -21.21 -13.23
CA GLU A 108 16.21 -20.43 -14.05
C GLU A 108 15.70 -20.14 -15.46
N LYS A 109 15.04 -21.12 -16.10
CA LYS A 109 14.66 -21.00 -17.52
C LYS A 109 13.27 -20.42 -17.74
N ILE A 110 12.35 -20.58 -16.77
CA ILE A 110 10.96 -20.18 -16.94
C ILE A 110 10.58 -19.11 -15.91
N ILE A 111 10.74 -19.38 -14.62
CA ILE A 111 10.18 -18.51 -13.58
C ILE A 111 10.89 -17.16 -13.58
N LYS A 112 12.22 -17.15 -13.50
CA LYS A 112 13.00 -15.90 -13.46
C LYS A 112 12.72 -14.97 -14.64
N PRO A 113 12.83 -15.42 -15.91
CA PRO A 113 12.60 -14.51 -17.04
C PRO A 113 11.15 -14.04 -17.15
N VAL A 114 10.16 -14.90 -16.86
CA VAL A 114 8.74 -14.51 -16.93
C VAL A 114 8.42 -13.50 -15.85
N VAL A 115 8.78 -13.77 -14.59
CA VAL A 115 8.52 -12.86 -13.47
C VAL A 115 9.20 -11.51 -13.67
N LEU A 116 10.48 -11.52 -14.10
CA LEU A 116 11.21 -10.28 -14.39
C LEU A 116 10.59 -9.50 -15.55
N GLY A 117 10.11 -10.18 -16.58
CA GLY A 117 9.40 -9.57 -17.71
C GLY A 117 8.13 -8.86 -17.25
N SER A 118 7.23 -9.60 -16.61
CA SER A 118 5.94 -9.06 -16.15
C SER A 118 6.10 -7.92 -15.14
N ILE A 119 7.09 -8.01 -14.23
CA ILE A 119 7.36 -6.89 -13.29
C ILE A 119 7.85 -5.66 -14.07
N LYS A 120 8.73 -5.83 -15.06
CA LYS A 120 9.21 -4.71 -15.89
C LYS A 120 8.09 -4.08 -16.69
N ASP A 121 7.18 -4.87 -17.24
CA ASP A 121 6.04 -4.39 -18.02
C ASP A 121 5.05 -3.63 -17.13
N ALA A 122 4.71 -4.17 -15.96
CA ALA A 122 3.85 -3.52 -14.99
C ALA A 122 4.41 -2.17 -14.51
N ILE A 123 5.68 -2.12 -14.12
CA ILE A 123 6.34 -0.89 -13.65
C ILE A 123 6.56 0.09 -14.80
N GLY A 124 6.98 -0.39 -15.98
CA GLY A 124 7.18 0.44 -17.17
C GLY A 124 5.89 1.06 -17.73
N SER A 125 4.72 0.56 -17.34
CA SER A 125 3.42 1.09 -17.75
C SER A 125 2.98 2.32 -16.95
N VAL A 126 3.54 2.53 -15.75
CA VAL A 126 3.15 3.59 -14.79
C VAL A 126 4.26 4.63 -14.60
N ILE A 127 3.90 5.84 -14.20
CA ILE A 127 4.85 6.88 -13.82
C ILE A 127 5.30 6.69 -12.37
N ALA A 128 6.46 7.27 -12.01
CA ALA A 128 7.06 7.11 -10.68
C ALA A 128 6.12 7.58 -9.54
N ASP A 129 5.45 8.72 -9.70
CA ASP A 129 4.46 9.23 -8.72
C ASP A 129 3.32 8.20 -8.49
N GLU A 130 2.81 7.55 -9.56
CA GLU A 130 1.76 6.54 -9.45
C GLU A 130 2.25 5.24 -8.81
N LEU A 131 3.49 4.84 -9.09
CA LEU A 131 4.11 3.66 -8.50
C LEU A 131 4.17 3.77 -6.97
N VAL A 132 4.47 4.97 -6.44
CA VAL A 132 4.48 5.24 -4.99
C VAL A 132 3.05 5.29 -4.43
N MET A 133 2.15 6.06 -5.07
CA MET A 133 0.81 6.32 -4.55
C MET A 133 -0.15 5.13 -4.70
N LYS A 134 0.03 4.33 -5.76
CA LYS A 134 -0.84 3.21 -6.12
C LYS A 134 -0.09 1.87 -6.09
N ARG A 135 0.93 1.75 -5.23
CA ARG A 135 1.79 0.56 -5.14
C ARG A 135 1.01 -0.75 -5.09
N GLU A 136 -0.05 -0.80 -4.29
CA GLU A 136 -0.88 -2.00 -4.15
C GLU A 136 -1.56 -2.39 -5.49
N PHE A 137 -2.01 -1.41 -6.25
CA PHE A 137 -2.61 -1.65 -7.56
C PHE A 137 -1.58 -2.21 -8.55
N VAL A 138 -0.39 -1.59 -8.63
CA VAL A 138 0.69 -2.05 -9.52
C VAL A 138 1.17 -3.45 -9.12
N THR A 139 1.26 -3.75 -7.82
CA THR A 139 1.61 -5.09 -7.34
C THR A 139 0.57 -6.13 -7.75
N LYS A 140 -0.73 -5.80 -7.65
CA LYS A 140 -1.81 -6.70 -8.08
C LYS A 140 -1.83 -6.93 -9.59
N ASP A 141 -1.54 -5.89 -10.36
CA ASP A 141 -1.47 -5.99 -11.81
C ASP A 141 -0.29 -6.86 -12.25
N ALA A 142 0.90 -6.62 -11.68
CA ALA A 142 2.06 -7.46 -11.88
C ALA A 142 1.80 -8.93 -11.47
N PHE A 143 1.16 -9.16 -10.32
CA PHE A 143 0.80 -10.50 -9.87
C PHE A 143 -0.11 -11.22 -10.86
N LYS A 144 -1.14 -10.54 -11.34
CA LYS A 144 -2.08 -11.09 -12.32
C LYS A 144 -1.37 -11.47 -13.62
N GLU A 145 -0.51 -10.60 -14.12
CA GLU A 145 0.26 -10.84 -15.33
C GLU A 145 1.23 -12.02 -15.18
N VAL A 146 1.97 -12.08 -14.06
CA VAL A 146 2.84 -13.22 -13.72
C VAL A 146 2.03 -14.51 -13.65
N GLN A 147 0.87 -14.48 -12.98
CA GLN A 147 0.00 -15.64 -12.83
C GLN A 147 -0.53 -16.14 -14.17
N GLU A 148 -0.96 -15.24 -15.07
CA GLU A 148 -1.44 -15.58 -16.41
C GLU A 148 -0.32 -16.18 -17.26
N ASN A 149 0.86 -15.55 -17.28
CA ASN A 149 2.01 -15.99 -18.07
C ASN A 149 2.62 -17.32 -17.60
N LEU A 150 2.54 -17.63 -16.30
CA LEU A 150 3.04 -18.88 -15.73
C LEU A 150 2.02 -20.01 -15.72
N LYS A 151 0.73 -19.71 -15.82
CA LYS A 151 -0.34 -20.71 -15.85
C LYS A 151 -0.19 -21.68 -17.01
N ASP A 152 0.13 -21.16 -18.20
CA ASP A 152 0.35 -21.96 -19.41
C ASP A 152 1.64 -22.81 -19.33
N LYS A 153 2.51 -22.50 -18.38
CA LYS A 153 3.72 -23.25 -18.06
C LYS A 153 3.55 -24.20 -16.89
N HIS A 154 2.32 -24.45 -16.45
CA HIS A 154 2.00 -25.34 -15.33
C HIS A 154 2.68 -24.96 -13.99
N VAL A 155 2.90 -23.67 -13.77
CA VAL A 155 3.42 -23.11 -12.53
C VAL A 155 2.33 -22.29 -11.86
N LEU A 156 2.07 -22.59 -10.59
CA LEU A 156 1.08 -21.90 -9.77
C LEU A 156 1.78 -20.82 -8.96
N VAL A 157 1.37 -19.58 -9.13
CA VAL A 157 1.86 -18.44 -8.35
C VAL A 157 0.87 -18.15 -7.24
N SER A 158 1.34 -18.20 -6.00
CA SER A 158 0.51 -17.98 -4.81
C SER A 158 0.55 -16.55 -4.34
N ASP A 159 1.71 -15.87 -4.49
CA ASP A 159 1.89 -14.50 -4.03
C ASP A 159 3.02 -13.81 -4.79
N LEU A 160 2.89 -12.48 -4.94
CA LEU A 160 3.94 -11.58 -5.43
C LEU A 160 3.90 -10.31 -4.60
N GLN A 161 5.03 -9.91 -4.05
CA GLN A 161 5.15 -8.71 -3.24
C GLN A 161 6.36 -7.89 -3.67
N PHE A 162 6.18 -6.58 -3.80
CA PHE A 162 7.29 -5.64 -3.85
C PHE A 162 7.72 -5.33 -2.41
N THR A 163 8.91 -5.78 -2.05
CA THR A 163 9.45 -5.62 -0.69
C THR A 163 10.00 -4.22 -0.50
N ASN A 164 10.77 -3.74 -1.47
CA ASN A 164 11.32 -2.38 -1.47
C ASN A 164 11.22 -1.74 -2.85
N LEU A 165 11.05 -0.40 -2.86
CA LEU A 165 11.09 0.46 -4.04
C LEU A 165 11.98 1.64 -3.68
N ASP A 166 13.13 1.74 -4.33
CA ASP A 166 14.20 2.70 -4.04
C ASP A 166 14.47 3.51 -5.31
N PHE A 167 14.26 4.81 -5.25
CA PHE A 167 14.45 5.71 -6.37
C PHE A 167 15.84 6.34 -6.31
N ASP A 168 16.27 6.93 -7.43
CA ASP A 168 17.51 7.69 -7.47
C ASP A 168 17.43 8.93 -6.57
N ASP A 169 18.50 9.24 -5.83
CA ASP A 169 18.59 10.36 -4.89
C ASP A 169 18.16 11.70 -5.53
N ALA A 170 18.49 11.91 -6.82
CA ALA A 170 18.13 13.12 -7.53
C ALA A 170 16.59 13.24 -7.71
N TYR A 171 15.91 12.13 -7.95
CA TYR A 171 14.45 12.10 -8.04
C TYR A 171 13.81 12.32 -6.66
N GLU A 172 14.32 11.68 -5.61
CA GLU A 172 13.81 11.85 -4.24
C GLU A 172 13.91 13.31 -3.79
N HIS A 173 15.04 13.96 -4.01
CA HIS A 173 15.22 15.39 -3.73
C HIS A 173 14.27 16.30 -4.55
N ALA A 174 14.03 15.97 -5.82
CA ALA A 174 13.10 16.74 -6.64
C ALA A 174 11.64 16.59 -6.15
N VAL A 175 11.24 15.39 -5.73
CA VAL A 175 9.93 15.11 -5.14
C VAL A 175 9.78 15.83 -3.79
N GLU A 176 10.80 15.80 -2.94
CA GLU A 176 10.80 16.51 -1.66
C GLU A 176 10.59 18.03 -1.87
N GLN A 177 11.35 18.64 -2.77
CA GLN A 177 11.19 20.07 -3.12
C GLN A 177 9.78 20.39 -3.65
N LYS A 178 9.23 19.52 -4.51
CA LYS A 178 7.87 19.66 -5.04
C LYS A 178 6.84 19.61 -3.91
N VAL A 179 6.98 18.66 -2.97
CA VAL A 179 6.07 18.53 -1.83
C VAL A 179 6.15 19.75 -0.92
N VAL A 180 7.35 20.23 -0.61
CA VAL A 180 7.56 21.45 0.19
C VAL A 180 6.90 22.65 -0.48
N ALA A 181 7.12 22.86 -1.79
CA ALA A 181 6.51 23.97 -2.52
C ALA A 181 4.97 23.90 -2.54
N ILE A 182 4.38 22.69 -2.68
CA ILE A 182 2.93 22.49 -2.61
C ILE A 182 2.40 22.82 -1.21
N GLN A 183 3.10 22.39 -0.15
CA GLN A 183 2.71 22.68 1.22
C GLN A 183 2.79 24.18 1.54
N GLU A 184 3.83 24.87 1.06
CA GLU A 184 3.97 26.32 1.22
C GLU A 184 2.86 27.08 0.49
N ALA A 185 2.55 26.69 -0.74
CA ALA A 185 1.44 27.27 -1.50
C ALA A 185 0.08 27.03 -0.80
N GLN A 186 -0.14 25.83 -0.26
CA GLN A 186 -1.36 25.52 0.50
C GLN A 186 -1.44 26.33 1.81
N LYS A 187 -0.31 26.49 2.51
CA LYS A 187 -0.23 27.31 3.72
C LYS A 187 -0.56 28.79 3.42
N ALA A 188 0.02 29.34 2.37
CA ALA A 188 -0.27 30.71 1.95
C ALA A 188 -1.76 30.90 1.59
N LYS A 189 -2.35 29.93 0.88
CA LYS A 189 -3.79 29.96 0.56
C LYS A 189 -4.66 29.90 1.82
N ASN A 190 -4.33 29.04 2.78
CA ASN A 190 -5.06 28.92 4.03
C ASN A 190 -4.93 30.19 4.87
N GLU A 191 -3.77 30.87 4.84
CA GLU A 191 -3.54 32.14 5.53
C GLU A 191 -4.36 33.27 4.92
N THR A 192 -4.44 33.33 3.58
CA THR A 192 -5.31 34.29 2.88
C THR A 192 -6.78 34.11 3.30
N VAL A 193 -7.29 32.88 3.28
CA VAL A 193 -8.66 32.57 3.71
C VAL A 193 -8.89 32.97 5.16
N LYS A 194 -7.92 32.72 6.05
CA LYS A 194 -7.99 33.12 7.45
C LYS A 194 -8.08 34.63 7.62
N ILE A 195 -7.27 35.39 6.90
CA ILE A 195 -7.29 36.87 6.92
C ILE A 195 -8.63 37.39 6.41
N GLU A 196 -9.16 36.83 5.31
CA GLU A 196 -10.47 37.21 4.79
C GLU A 196 -11.61 36.94 5.80
N GLU A 197 -11.60 35.80 6.45
CA GLU A 197 -12.60 35.47 7.47
C GLU A 197 -12.47 36.35 8.73
N GLN A 198 -11.25 36.68 9.15
CA GLN A 198 -11.01 37.64 10.22
C GLN A 198 -11.52 39.05 9.87
N ALA A 199 -11.27 39.50 8.64
CA ALA A 199 -11.78 40.80 8.18
C ALA A 199 -13.32 40.84 8.17
N LYS A 200 -13.97 39.79 7.64
CA LYS A 200 -15.43 39.64 7.67
C LYS A 200 -15.98 39.63 9.11
N GLN A 201 -15.32 38.93 10.01
CA GLN A 201 -15.71 38.89 11.43
C GLN A 201 -15.58 40.26 12.08
N THR A 202 -14.51 40.99 11.79
CA THR A 202 -14.30 42.34 12.30
C THR A 202 -15.41 43.32 11.83
N VAL A 203 -15.75 43.25 10.52
CA VAL A 203 -16.85 44.05 9.95
C VAL A 203 -18.19 43.71 10.64
N LYS A 204 -18.53 42.44 10.74
CA LYS A 204 -19.75 41.98 11.40
C LYS A 204 -19.81 42.41 12.87
N THR A 205 -18.70 42.36 13.57
CA THR A 205 -18.62 42.80 14.98
C THR A 205 -18.84 44.34 15.07
N ALA A 206 -18.21 45.11 14.17
CA ALA A 206 -18.40 46.56 14.14
C ALA A 206 -19.86 46.96 13.77
N GLU A 207 -20.49 46.28 12.82
CA GLU A 207 -21.90 46.45 12.49
C GLU A 207 -22.85 46.14 13.66
N ALA A 208 -22.58 45.04 14.35
CA ALA A 208 -23.32 44.65 15.54
C ALA A 208 -23.17 45.67 16.66
N GLN A 209 -21.96 46.18 16.90
CA GLN A 209 -21.70 47.25 17.88
C GLN A 209 -22.39 48.59 17.48
N ALA A 210 -22.30 48.99 16.20
CA ALA A 210 -22.98 50.17 15.72
C ALA A 210 -24.53 50.08 15.89
N THR A 211 -25.08 48.91 15.62
CA THR A 211 -26.50 48.61 15.78
C THR A 211 -26.89 48.64 17.27
N ALA A 212 -26.09 48.04 18.13
CA ALA A 212 -26.31 48.08 19.59
C ALA A 212 -26.25 49.50 20.14
N MET A 213 -25.26 50.30 19.72
CA MET A 213 -25.16 51.72 20.10
C MET A 213 -26.38 52.53 19.63
N ARG A 214 -26.86 52.26 18.39
CA ARG A 214 -28.04 52.95 17.86
C ARG A 214 -29.33 52.61 18.64
N ILE A 215 -29.51 51.36 19.00
CA ILE A 215 -30.65 50.92 19.83
C ILE A 215 -30.54 51.55 21.23
N GLN A 216 -29.36 51.54 21.84
CA GLN A 216 -29.13 52.12 23.15
C GLN A 216 -29.35 53.62 23.14
N SER A 217 -28.86 54.37 22.14
CA SER A 217 -29.09 55.79 22.05
C SER A 217 -30.57 56.16 21.84
N ALA A 218 -31.30 55.36 21.04
CA ALA A 218 -32.74 55.54 20.87
C ALA A 218 -33.52 55.30 22.18
N ALA A 219 -33.14 54.26 22.94
CA ALA A 219 -33.75 53.97 24.25
C ALA A 219 -33.47 55.09 25.28
N LEU A 220 -32.23 55.63 25.28
CA LEU A 220 -31.89 56.76 26.19
C LEU A 220 -32.62 58.04 25.80
N ALA A 221 -32.82 58.32 24.48
CA ALA A 221 -33.54 59.47 24.01
C ALA A 221 -35.04 59.50 24.40
N GLN A 222 -35.65 58.29 24.54
CA GLN A 222 -37.04 58.14 24.92
C GLN A 222 -37.28 58.13 26.43
N ASN A 223 -36.26 57.94 27.25
CA ASN A 223 -36.44 57.75 28.71
C ASN A 223 -35.36 58.48 29.52
N LYS A 224 -35.67 59.72 29.96
CA LYS A 224 -34.71 60.55 30.74
C LYS A 224 -34.21 59.87 32.02
N GLY A 225 -35.06 59.09 32.72
CA GLY A 225 -34.68 58.35 33.92
C GLY A 225 -33.64 57.24 33.67
N LEU A 226 -33.56 56.71 32.43
CA LEU A 226 -32.54 55.73 32.06
C LEU A 226 -31.15 56.33 31.92
N VAL A 227 -31.10 57.63 31.52
CA VAL A 227 -29.83 58.38 31.46
C VAL A 227 -29.24 58.58 32.87
N GLU A 228 -30.10 58.95 33.84
CA GLU A 228 -29.69 59.11 35.23
C GLU A 228 -29.22 57.81 35.84
N TYR A 229 -29.90 56.70 35.52
CA TYR A 229 -29.51 55.36 35.94
C TYR A 229 -28.16 54.91 35.40
N GLU A 230 -27.91 55.13 34.11
CA GLU A 230 -26.61 54.78 33.47
C GLU A 230 -25.48 55.64 34.00
N ILE A 231 -25.70 56.94 34.27
CA ILE A 231 -24.73 57.83 34.92
C ILE A 231 -24.42 57.31 36.34
N ALA A 232 -25.44 56.99 37.14
CA ALA A 232 -25.25 56.44 38.46
C ALA A 232 -24.50 55.12 38.50
N LYS A 233 -24.76 54.21 37.49
CA LYS A 233 -24.10 52.90 37.35
C LYS A 233 -22.63 53.04 36.96
N LYS A 234 -22.26 54.01 36.14
CA LYS A 234 -20.88 54.27 35.70
C LYS A 234 -20.11 55.15 36.65
N TRP A 235 -20.73 55.75 37.64
CA TRP A 235 -20.09 56.64 38.60
C TRP A 235 -19.19 55.84 39.57
N ASN A 236 -17.94 56.24 39.62
CA ASN A 236 -16.92 55.63 40.49
C ASN A 236 -16.91 56.21 41.91
N GLY A 237 -17.88 57.10 42.28
CA GLY A 237 -17.99 57.75 43.60
C GLY A 237 -17.08 58.96 43.78
N ALA A 238 -16.29 59.36 42.81
CA ALA A 238 -15.38 60.51 42.91
C ALA A 238 -16.02 61.75 42.27
N LEU A 239 -16.10 62.86 43.01
CA LEU A 239 -16.50 64.15 42.46
C LEU A 239 -15.37 64.74 41.62
N PRO A 240 -15.67 65.36 40.45
CA PRO A 240 -14.64 66.01 39.65
C PRO A 240 -14.05 67.21 40.42
N VAL A 241 -12.72 67.23 40.55
CA VAL A 241 -11.96 68.21 41.35
C VAL A 241 -11.94 69.61 40.69
N TYR A 242 -12.27 69.71 39.42
CA TYR A 242 -12.35 70.97 38.69
C TYR A 242 -13.62 71.08 37.83
N MET A 243 -14.50 72.01 38.17
CA MET A 243 -15.60 72.46 37.30
C MET A 243 -15.20 73.81 36.68
N MET A 244 -14.87 73.86 35.41
CA MET A 244 -14.67 75.11 34.68
C MET A 244 -15.97 75.51 34.00
N GLY A 245 -16.46 76.67 34.37
CA GLY A 245 -17.57 77.33 33.69
C GLY A 245 -18.97 76.88 34.17
N ASN A 246 -20.00 77.56 33.65
CA ASN A 246 -21.40 77.47 33.99
C ASN A 246 -22.07 76.08 33.67
N SER A 247 -21.45 74.99 34.01
CA SER A 247 -21.98 73.65 33.83
C SER A 247 -22.76 73.24 35.05
N VAL A 248 -24.06 73.06 34.86
CA VAL A 248 -24.97 72.48 35.86
C VAL A 248 -24.53 71.03 36.12
N PRO A 249 -24.40 70.58 37.40
CA PRO A 249 -24.11 69.18 37.67
C PRO A 249 -25.21 68.30 37.09
N LEU A 250 -24.83 67.29 36.35
CA LEU A 250 -25.75 66.33 35.71
C LEU A 250 -26.62 65.52 36.66
N ILE A 251 -26.45 65.71 37.97
CA ILE A 251 -27.25 65.05 39.06
C ILE A 251 -27.84 66.18 39.96
N ASP A 252 -29.18 66.35 39.94
CA ASP A 252 -29.88 67.22 40.86
C ASP A 252 -30.04 66.51 42.19
N ILE A 253 -29.21 66.87 43.20
CA ILE A 253 -29.16 66.26 44.50
C ILE A 253 -30.48 66.57 45.30
N LYS A 254 -31.29 67.53 44.85
CA LYS A 254 -32.57 67.84 45.51
C LYS A 254 -33.67 66.83 45.26
N SER A 255 -33.53 65.94 44.29
CA SER A 255 -34.50 64.86 44.01
C SER A 255 -34.31 63.59 44.84
N ILE A 256 -33.25 63.49 45.65
CA ILE A 256 -32.89 62.27 46.42
C ILE A 256 -33.34 62.42 47.91
N GLN A 257 -33.85 63.59 48.33
CA GLN A 257 -34.47 63.73 49.67
C GLN A 257 -36.00 63.69 49.56
N LYS A 258 -36.53 62.48 49.37
CA LYS A 258 -37.92 62.14 49.79
C LYS A 258 -38.01 60.66 50.12
#